data_07807110b01c91d5d510515a315e80c3
#
_entry.id   07807110b01c91d5d510515a315e80c3
#
_cell.length_a   1.000
_cell.length_b   1.000
_cell.length_c   1.000
_cell.angle_alpha   90.00
_cell.angle_beta   90.00
_cell.angle_gamma   90.00
#
_symmetry.space_group_name_H-M   'P 1'
#
loop_
_entity.id
_entity.type
_entity.pdbx_description
1 polymer ?
#
loop_
_entity_poly.entity_id
_entity_poly.type
_entity_poly.pdbx_seq_one_letter_code
_entity_poly.pdbx_strand_id
1 'polypeptide(L)'
;MRSFEEFGLAPSVVETLRQHGIREATPVQERAIPAARAGRDVIVQAQTGTGKTLAYLLPLVERIKPQAEVAQALVLAPTRELALQIAKVAQSLAAAADISSLVIFGGQDIERQKQKLRRHPQLIIGTPGRLLDHLRRGTLDLSQVNKVVLDEADEMMKLGFIEDVEHLLGEVASDRQFLLFSATMPERVKGLARAYMKAPEDIVIKGEHETLENIEQEIIDTREETKLDTLCDVINRHQPYLAMVFCHTKARVHQVTMALAARGYLVDELHGDLTQVQRSLVLKRFRTAKLQILVATDIAARGLDIEGVTHVVNYDIPRDTEAYIHRIGRTGRAGEKGVAITFVNARQYTQLRRIEAGIKARIEKAHAERHRQHEEKQAKIKAQIAQERRAQQPAKKPLSKYANRKGADHKGYNGRSRRASSVHGRTKQKSNVGHRSKIGGRRK
;
A
#
# COMPACT_ATOMS: atom_id res chain seq x y z
N MET A 1 4.37 28.84 2.97
CA MET A 1 3.55 28.36 1.82
C MET A 1 3.02 29.57 1.06
N ARG A 2 3.01 29.53 -0.26
CA ARG A 2 2.57 30.65 -1.11
C ARG A 2 1.06 30.66 -1.22
N SER A 3 0.46 31.87 -1.25
CA SER A 3 -0.96 32.03 -1.57
C SER A 3 -1.21 31.75 -3.06
N PHE A 4 -2.39 31.20 -3.40
CA PHE A 4 -2.75 30.97 -4.81
C PHE A 4 -2.90 32.26 -5.63
N GLU A 5 -3.10 33.40 -5.01
CA GLU A 5 -3.11 34.73 -5.64
C GLU A 5 -1.76 35.08 -6.29
N GLU A 6 -0.66 34.63 -5.66
CA GLU A 6 0.70 34.90 -6.15
C GLU A 6 1.05 34.16 -7.44
N PHE A 7 0.25 33.17 -7.84
CA PHE A 7 0.46 32.47 -9.11
C PHE A 7 -0.18 33.20 -10.30
N GLY A 8 -0.92 34.29 -10.06
CA GLY A 8 -1.62 35.05 -11.10
C GLY A 8 -2.73 34.22 -11.76
N LEU A 9 -3.41 33.37 -11.00
CA LEU A 9 -4.58 32.62 -11.44
C LEU A 9 -5.80 33.55 -11.57
N ALA A 10 -6.78 33.19 -12.42
CA ALA A 10 -8.02 33.94 -12.56
C ALA A 10 -8.72 34.11 -11.20
N PRO A 11 -9.25 35.31 -10.88
CA PRO A 11 -9.91 35.55 -9.58
C PRO A 11 -11.04 34.55 -9.26
N SER A 12 -11.82 34.14 -10.27
CA SER A 12 -12.88 33.12 -10.13
C SER A 12 -12.36 31.74 -9.68
N VAL A 13 -11.19 31.34 -10.18
CA VAL A 13 -10.53 30.10 -9.83
C VAL A 13 -10.00 30.18 -8.39
N VAL A 14 -9.36 31.31 -8.03
CA VAL A 14 -8.87 31.51 -6.64
C VAL A 14 -10.02 31.52 -5.64
N GLU A 15 -11.13 32.19 -5.97
CA GLU A 15 -12.30 32.20 -5.10
C GLU A 15 -12.91 30.80 -4.94
N THR A 16 -12.94 30.00 -6.01
CA THR A 16 -13.38 28.60 -5.92
C THR A 16 -12.49 27.78 -4.99
N LEU A 17 -11.16 27.97 -4.99
CA LEU A 17 -10.26 27.32 -4.05
C LEU A 17 -10.55 27.74 -2.60
N ARG A 18 -10.78 29.03 -2.35
CA ARG A 18 -11.13 29.55 -1.03
C ARG A 18 -12.44 28.95 -0.47
N GLN A 19 -13.46 28.83 -1.32
CA GLN A 19 -14.74 28.20 -0.96
C GLN A 19 -14.58 26.72 -0.56
N HIS A 20 -13.56 26.03 -1.10
CA HIS A 20 -13.20 24.68 -0.71
C HIS A 20 -12.21 24.62 0.45
N GLY A 21 -11.90 25.75 1.12
CA GLY A 21 -10.97 25.82 2.24
C GLY A 21 -9.49 25.74 1.86
N ILE A 22 -9.16 25.80 0.57
CA ILE A 22 -7.80 25.68 0.03
C ILE A 22 -7.23 27.08 -0.14
N ARG A 23 -6.32 27.49 0.75
CA ARG A 23 -5.77 28.85 0.80
C ARG A 23 -4.31 28.93 0.40
N GLU A 24 -3.54 27.92 0.72
CA GLU A 24 -2.09 27.88 0.54
C GLU A 24 -1.69 26.71 -0.35
N ALA A 25 -0.65 26.94 -1.16
CA ALA A 25 -0.14 25.94 -2.07
C ALA A 25 0.79 24.96 -1.37
N THR A 26 0.65 23.69 -1.70
CA THR A 26 1.59 22.65 -1.25
C THR A 26 2.93 22.75 -1.98
N PRO A 27 4.03 22.17 -1.48
CA PRO A 27 5.34 22.22 -2.14
C PRO A 27 5.34 21.73 -3.59
N VAL A 28 4.51 20.73 -3.94
CA VAL A 28 4.37 20.28 -5.33
C VAL A 28 3.69 21.33 -6.19
N GLN A 29 2.69 22.01 -5.66
CA GLN A 29 1.96 23.06 -6.37
C GLN A 29 2.84 24.30 -6.57
N GLU A 30 3.60 24.70 -5.56
CA GLU A 30 4.54 25.83 -5.64
C GLU A 30 5.54 25.69 -6.78
N ARG A 31 5.99 24.47 -7.05
CA ARG A 31 6.98 24.19 -8.10
C ARG A 31 6.34 23.88 -9.45
N ALA A 32 5.28 23.09 -9.48
CA ALA A 32 4.70 22.62 -10.74
C ALA A 32 3.81 23.65 -11.44
N ILE A 33 3.02 24.47 -10.69
CA ILE A 33 2.11 25.44 -11.28
C ILE A 33 2.85 26.47 -12.17
N PRO A 34 3.94 27.14 -11.72
CA PRO A 34 4.63 28.09 -12.56
C PRO A 34 5.21 27.50 -13.84
N ALA A 35 5.81 26.30 -13.73
CA ALA A 35 6.38 25.58 -14.85
C ALA A 35 5.33 25.21 -15.91
N ALA A 36 4.21 24.63 -15.45
CA ALA A 36 3.11 24.22 -16.32
C ALA A 36 2.39 25.44 -16.96
N ARG A 37 2.22 26.54 -16.23
CA ARG A 37 1.67 27.81 -16.79
C ARG A 37 2.57 28.41 -17.86
N ALA A 38 3.88 28.29 -17.71
CA ALA A 38 4.85 28.71 -18.73
C ALA A 38 4.80 27.84 -20.00
N GLY A 39 3.99 26.79 -20.05
CA GLY A 39 3.86 25.91 -21.20
C GLY A 39 4.96 24.86 -21.32
N ARG A 40 5.79 24.69 -20.30
CA ARG A 40 6.85 23.68 -20.28
C ARG A 40 6.27 22.29 -20.00
N ASP A 41 6.89 21.28 -20.55
CA ASP A 41 6.66 19.92 -20.12
C ASP A 41 7.23 19.73 -18.71
N VAL A 42 6.53 18.97 -17.87
CA VAL A 42 6.91 18.81 -16.46
C VAL A 42 6.80 17.35 -16.06
N ILE A 43 7.85 16.83 -15.46
CA ILE A 43 7.85 15.55 -14.76
C ILE A 43 7.79 15.84 -13.26
N VAL A 44 6.77 15.32 -12.59
CA VAL A 44 6.62 15.47 -11.14
C VAL A 44 6.69 14.11 -10.47
N GLN A 45 7.74 13.91 -9.70
CA GLN A 45 7.82 12.76 -8.80
C GLN A 45 7.39 13.16 -7.40
N ALA A 46 6.18 12.73 -6.99
CA ALA A 46 5.61 13.04 -5.69
C ALA A 46 4.61 11.96 -5.25
N GLN A 47 4.51 11.71 -3.96
CA GLN A 47 3.59 10.72 -3.37
C GLN A 47 2.12 11.12 -3.54
N THR A 48 1.19 10.17 -3.32
CA THR A 48 -0.26 10.46 -3.25
C THR A 48 -0.55 11.34 -2.03
N GLY A 49 -1.54 12.24 -2.17
CA GLY A 49 -1.91 13.15 -1.06
C GLY A 49 -1.10 14.46 -0.99
N THR A 50 -0.09 14.66 -1.84
CA THR A 50 0.73 15.89 -1.87
C THR A 50 0.06 17.07 -2.60
N GLY A 51 -1.15 16.88 -3.17
CA GLY A 51 -1.85 17.94 -3.90
C GLY A 51 -1.57 17.98 -5.41
N LYS A 52 -1.07 16.89 -6.02
CA LYS A 52 -0.76 16.78 -7.46
C LYS A 52 -1.92 17.19 -8.36
N THR A 53 -3.15 16.81 -7.99
CA THR A 53 -4.34 17.10 -8.80
C THR A 53 -4.51 18.59 -9.10
N LEU A 54 -4.39 19.45 -8.12
CA LEU A 54 -4.45 20.90 -8.31
C LEU A 54 -3.21 21.43 -9.03
N ALA A 55 -2.04 20.81 -8.82
CA ALA A 55 -0.80 21.24 -9.47
C ALA A 55 -0.88 21.20 -11.01
N TYR A 56 -1.65 20.24 -11.57
CA TYR A 56 -1.88 20.21 -13.02
C TYR A 56 -3.23 20.78 -13.46
N LEU A 57 -4.30 20.64 -12.68
CA LEU A 57 -5.61 21.16 -13.11
C LEU A 57 -5.64 22.70 -13.19
N LEU A 58 -5.02 23.39 -12.24
CA LEU A 58 -5.01 24.86 -12.22
C LEU A 58 -4.38 25.47 -13.49
N PRO A 59 -3.13 25.14 -13.87
CA PRO A 59 -2.57 25.65 -15.12
C PRO A 59 -3.32 25.13 -16.36
N LEU A 60 -3.94 23.96 -16.29
CA LEU A 60 -4.66 23.37 -17.39
C LEU A 60 -5.92 24.18 -17.72
N VAL A 61 -6.79 24.41 -16.71
CA VAL A 61 -8.08 25.13 -16.93
C VAL A 61 -7.88 26.55 -17.39
N GLU A 62 -6.83 27.23 -16.97
CA GLU A 62 -6.53 28.61 -17.42
C GLU A 62 -6.11 28.74 -18.88
N ARG A 63 -5.60 27.66 -19.47
CA ARG A 63 -5.10 27.64 -20.85
C ARG A 63 -6.07 27.00 -21.83
N ILE A 64 -7.24 26.58 -21.40
CA ILE A 64 -8.34 26.11 -22.24
C ILE A 64 -9.14 27.32 -22.73
N LYS A 65 -9.47 27.32 -24.02
CA LYS A 65 -10.33 28.35 -24.64
C LYS A 65 -11.78 27.90 -24.49
N PRO A 66 -12.61 28.61 -23.71
CA PRO A 66 -13.99 28.17 -23.44
C PRO A 66 -14.88 28.10 -24.70
N GLN A 67 -14.65 28.98 -25.67
CA GLN A 67 -15.47 29.10 -26.89
C GLN A 67 -15.16 28.03 -27.94
N ALA A 68 -14.11 27.26 -27.77
CA ALA A 68 -13.76 26.23 -28.74
C ALA A 68 -14.57 24.95 -28.49
N GLU A 69 -15.33 24.49 -29.48
CA GLU A 69 -16.13 23.28 -29.44
C GLU A 69 -15.32 22.01 -29.77
N VAL A 70 -14.16 21.87 -29.15
CA VAL A 70 -13.25 20.73 -29.33
C VAL A 70 -12.59 20.36 -28.03
N ALA A 71 -12.18 19.10 -27.89
CA ALA A 71 -11.35 18.66 -26.78
C ALA A 71 -9.95 19.30 -26.89
N GLN A 72 -9.49 19.99 -25.85
CA GLN A 72 -8.21 20.69 -25.81
C GLN A 72 -7.25 20.11 -24.79
N ALA A 73 -7.80 19.43 -23.77
CA ALA A 73 -7.01 18.84 -22.69
C ALA A 73 -7.48 17.42 -22.38
N LEU A 74 -6.50 16.55 -22.13
CA LEU A 74 -6.70 15.15 -21.79
C LEU A 74 -5.98 14.82 -20.48
N VAL A 75 -6.69 14.29 -19.50
CA VAL A 75 -6.12 13.76 -18.26
C VAL A 75 -6.33 12.26 -18.22
N LEU A 76 -5.24 11.50 -18.18
CA LEU A 76 -5.23 10.05 -18.09
C LEU A 76 -5.05 9.60 -16.64
N ALA A 77 -5.91 8.72 -16.18
CA ALA A 77 -5.87 8.12 -14.84
C ALA A 77 -5.93 6.59 -14.94
N PRO A 78 -5.17 5.83 -14.11
CA PRO A 78 -5.12 4.35 -14.18
C PRO A 78 -6.42 3.69 -13.76
N THR A 79 -7.18 4.32 -12.88
CA THR A 79 -8.39 3.73 -12.30
C THR A 79 -9.61 4.64 -12.47
N ARG A 80 -10.78 4.01 -12.47
CA ARG A 80 -12.09 4.71 -12.56
C ARG A 80 -12.27 5.65 -11.37
N GLU A 81 -11.86 5.22 -10.21
CA GLU A 81 -11.98 5.94 -8.95
C GLU A 81 -11.15 7.21 -8.97
N LEU A 82 -9.89 7.12 -9.43
CA LEU A 82 -9.03 8.30 -9.56
C LEU A 82 -9.59 9.25 -10.65
N ALA A 83 -10.04 8.72 -11.79
CA ALA A 83 -10.68 9.55 -12.81
C ALA A 83 -11.91 10.31 -12.26
N LEU A 84 -12.73 9.67 -11.44
CA LEU A 84 -13.88 10.31 -10.78
C LEU A 84 -13.46 11.37 -9.74
N GLN A 85 -12.40 11.11 -8.99
CA GLN A 85 -11.85 12.08 -8.02
C GLN A 85 -11.30 13.32 -8.73
N ILE A 86 -10.51 13.11 -9.78
CA ILE A 86 -10.01 14.20 -10.62
C ILE A 86 -11.17 14.99 -11.22
N ALA A 87 -12.19 14.29 -11.75
CA ALA A 87 -13.36 14.93 -12.35
C ALA A 87 -14.16 15.78 -11.36
N LYS A 88 -14.28 15.33 -10.09
CA LYS A 88 -14.95 16.09 -9.03
C LYS A 88 -14.24 17.43 -8.76
N VAL A 89 -12.91 17.40 -8.67
CA VAL A 89 -12.11 18.63 -8.51
C VAL A 89 -12.16 19.48 -9.76
N ALA A 90 -12.01 18.86 -10.94
CA ALA A 90 -12.03 19.56 -12.22
C ALA A 90 -13.36 20.25 -12.50
N GLN A 91 -14.48 19.70 -12.08
CA GLN A 91 -15.82 20.24 -12.32
C GLN A 91 -16.03 21.62 -11.72
N SER A 92 -15.58 21.86 -10.48
CA SER A 92 -15.68 23.16 -9.84
C SER A 92 -14.74 24.19 -10.47
N LEU A 93 -13.52 23.79 -10.83
CA LEU A 93 -12.56 24.67 -11.51
C LEU A 93 -12.98 24.96 -12.94
N ALA A 94 -13.51 23.98 -13.66
CA ALA A 94 -14.02 24.12 -15.01
C ALA A 94 -15.20 25.12 -15.07
N ALA A 95 -16.14 25.02 -14.11
CA ALA A 95 -17.25 25.94 -13.98
C ALA A 95 -16.76 27.39 -13.73
N ALA A 96 -15.73 27.58 -12.90
CA ALA A 96 -15.13 28.87 -12.62
C ALA A 96 -14.41 29.50 -13.86
N ALA A 97 -13.97 28.62 -14.80
CA ALA A 97 -13.29 29.00 -16.03
C ALA A 97 -14.22 28.97 -17.28
N ASP A 98 -15.52 28.76 -17.10
CA ASP A 98 -16.53 28.61 -18.16
C ASP A 98 -16.20 27.54 -19.21
N ILE A 99 -15.62 26.43 -18.80
CA ILE A 99 -15.30 25.26 -19.63
C ILE A 99 -16.11 24.03 -19.23
N SER A 100 -16.37 23.15 -20.17
CA SER A 100 -17.03 21.87 -19.87
C SER A 100 -16.02 20.74 -19.73
N SER A 101 -16.26 19.86 -18.77
CA SER A 101 -15.43 18.68 -18.54
C SER A 101 -16.26 17.40 -18.61
N LEU A 102 -15.66 16.33 -19.09
CA LEU A 102 -16.28 15.01 -19.16
C LEU A 102 -15.34 13.93 -18.65
N VAL A 103 -15.86 13.05 -17.78
CA VAL A 103 -15.14 11.86 -17.35
C VAL A 103 -15.60 10.64 -18.13
N ILE A 104 -14.61 9.85 -18.63
CA ILE A 104 -14.81 8.68 -19.50
C ILE A 104 -14.06 7.47 -18.89
N PHE A 105 -14.79 6.42 -18.49
CA PHE A 105 -14.20 5.20 -17.96
C PHE A 105 -15.08 3.98 -18.21
N GLY A 106 -14.51 2.80 -18.12
CA GLY A 106 -15.21 1.53 -18.37
C GLY A 106 -16.25 1.18 -17.30
N GLY A 107 -17.24 0.35 -17.67
CA GLY A 107 -18.32 -0.11 -16.78
C GLY A 107 -19.50 0.82 -16.69
N GLN A 108 -19.54 1.86 -17.50
CA GLN A 108 -20.72 2.68 -17.77
C GLN A 108 -21.25 2.42 -19.18
N ASP A 109 -22.51 2.78 -19.41
CA ASP A 109 -23.14 2.75 -20.70
C ASP A 109 -22.38 3.66 -21.69
N ILE A 110 -21.93 3.07 -22.79
CA ILE A 110 -21.13 3.76 -23.80
C ILE A 110 -21.96 4.76 -24.60
N GLU A 111 -23.25 4.49 -24.86
CA GLU A 111 -24.13 5.39 -25.60
C GLU A 111 -24.41 6.69 -24.81
N ARG A 112 -24.50 6.58 -23.47
CA ARG A 112 -24.59 7.77 -22.61
C ARG A 112 -23.31 8.61 -22.65
N GLN A 113 -22.14 7.97 -22.70
CA GLN A 113 -20.88 8.70 -22.85
C GLN A 113 -20.79 9.37 -24.23
N LYS A 114 -21.18 8.66 -25.29
CA LYS A 114 -21.25 9.21 -26.65
C LYS A 114 -22.17 10.44 -26.75
N GLN A 115 -23.36 10.40 -26.12
CA GLN A 115 -24.26 11.56 -26.08
C GLN A 115 -23.62 12.77 -25.37
N LYS A 116 -22.83 12.53 -24.31
CA LYS A 116 -22.12 13.62 -23.61
C LYS A 116 -20.95 14.15 -24.44
N LEU A 117 -20.23 13.31 -25.18
CA LEU A 117 -19.16 13.71 -26.09
C LEU A 117 -19.65 14.63 -27.22
N ARG A 118 -20.89 14.45 -27.69
CA ARG A 118 -21.54 15.35 -28.69
C ARG A 118 -21.71 16.80 -28.20
N ARG A 119 -21.50 17.07 -26.90
CA ARG A 119 -21.52 18.42 -26.35
C ARG A 119 -20.15 19.11 -26.41
N HIS A 120 -19.20 18.49 -27.07
CA HIS A 120 -17.84 18.99 -27.29
C HIS A 120 -17.12 19.48 -26.01
N PRO A 121 -16.98 18.62 -24.97
CA PRO A 121 -16.28 19.04 -23.75
C PRO A 121 -14.82 19.35 -24.04
N GLN A 122 -14.33 20.47 -23.51
CA GLN A 122 -12.96 20.93 -23.71
C GLN A 122 -11.94 20.15 -22.88
N LEU A 123 -12.35 19.63 -21.71
CA LEU A 123 -11.51 18.84 -20.82
C LEU A 123 -12.03 17.39 -20.73
N ILE A 124 -11.24 16.46 -21.21
CA ILE A 124 -11.51 15.02 -21.10
C ILE A 124 -10.65 14.41 -19.98
N ILE A 125 -11.29 13.67 -19.08
CA ILE A 125 -10.61 12.91 -18.02
C ILE A 125 -10.99 11.45 -18.20
N GLY A 126 -10.03 10.52 -18.22
CA GLY A 126 -10.46 9.13 -18.44
C GLY A 126 -9.43 8.06 -18.18
N THR A 127 -9.90 6.82 -18.26
CA THR A 127 -9.03 5.64 -18.23
C THR A 127 -8.67 5.20 -19.65
N PRO A 128 -7.42 4.75 -19.89
CA PRO A 128 -6.89 4.53 -21.24
C PRO A 128 -7.80 3.63 -22.10
N GLY A 129 -8.12 2.42 -21.64
CA GLY A 129 -8.86 1.47 -22.45
C GLY A 129 -10.25 1.95 -22.92
N ARG A 130 -11.01 2.76 -22.12
CA ARG A 130 -12.30 3.30 -22.54
C ARG A 130 -12.16 4.48 -23.51
N LEU A 131 -11.10 5.27 -23.36
CA LEU A 131 -10.79 6.34 -24.32
C LEU A 131 -10.45 5.75 -25.69
N LEU A 132 -9.63 4.71 -25.74
CA LEU A 132 -9.34 3.95 -26.97
C LEU A 132 -10.59 3.34 -27.60
N ASP A 133 -11.53 2.81 -26.81
CA ASP A 133 -12.80 2.29 -27.32
C ASP A 133 -13.63 3.40 -28.02
N HIS A 134 -13.66 4.62 -27.44
CA HIS A 134 -14.30 5.77 -28.09
C HIS A 134 -13.57 6.26 -29.36
N LEU A 135 -12.24 6.26 -29.35
CA LEU A 135 -11.43 6.57 -30.55
C LEU A 135 -11.72 5.58 -31.69
N ARG A 136 -11.62 4.28 -31.42
CA ARG A 136 -11.88 3.22 -32.40
C ARG A 136 -13.30 3.28 -32.99
N ARG A 137 -14.26 3.80 -32.23
CA ARG A 137 -15.63 4.02 -32.67
C ARG A 137 -15.84 5.37 -33.38
N GLY A 138 -14.82 6.19 -33.51
CA GLY A 138 -14.92 7.55 -34.08
C GLY A 138 -15.86 8.48 -33.30
N THR A 139 -16.08 8.21 -32.01
CA THR A 139 -16.95 9.01 -31.14
C THR A 139 -16.19 10.02 -30.28
N LEU A 140 -14.85 9.93 -30.26
CA LEU A 140 -13.93 10.87 -29.64
C LEU A 140 -12.87 11.27 -30.65
N ASP A 141 -12.63 12.58 -30.77
CA ASP A 141 -11.53 13.15 -31.54
C ASP A 141 -10.55 13.83 -30.57
N LEU A 142 -9.29 13.46 -30.63
CA LEU A 142 -8.21 14.00 -29.79
C LEU A 142 -7.22 14.86 -30.62
N SER A 143 -7.44 15.04 -31.91
CA SER A 143 -6.51 15.74 -32.82
C SER A 143 -6.20 17.19 -32.42
N GLN A 144 -7.11 17.83 -31.69
CA GLN A 144 -6.97 19.22 -31.19
C GLN A 144 -6.51 19.27 -29.73
N VAL A 145 -6.29 18.11 -29.09
CA VAL A 145 -5.78 18.06 -27.72
C VAL A 145 -4.31 18.45 -27.73
N ASN A 146 -3.98 19.58 -27.13
CA ASN A 146 -2.62 20.09 -27.03
C ASN A 146 -2.13 20.22 -25.58
N LYS A 147 -2.83 19.65 -24.64
CA LYS A 147 -2.45 19.54 -23.23
C LYS A 147 -2.77 18.14 -22.72
N VAL A 148 -1.75 17.40 -22.32
CA VAL A 148 -1.90 16.04 -21.83
C VAL A 148 -1.34 15.92 -20.43
N VAL A 149 -2.09 15.29 -19.55
CA VAL A 149 -1.67 14.92 -18.19
C VAL A 149 -1.73 13.41 -18.04
N LEU A 150 -0.66 12.84 -17.54
CA LEU A 150 -0.59 11.44 -17.14
C LEU A 150 -0.43 11.38 -15.62
N ASP A 151 -1.47 10.99 -14.90
CA ASP A 151 -1.43 10.88 -13.43
C ASP A 151 -1.27 9.41 -12.99
N GLU A 152 -0.44 9.18 -11.98
CA GLU A 152 -0.04 7.85 -11.50
C GLU A 152 0.53 6.97 -12.64
N ALA A 153 1.53 7.49 -13.38
CA ALA A 153 2.12 6.80 -14.54
C ALA A 153 2.74 5.44 -14.19
N ASP A 154 3.37 5.31 -13.03
CA ASP A 154 3.89 4.05 -12.50
C ASP A 154 2.79 3.01 -12.27
N GLU A 155 1.62 3.46 -11.89
CA GLU A 155 0.48 2.59 -11.69
C GLU A 155 -0.13 2.14 -13.04
N MET A 156 -0.18 3.02 -14.03
CA MET A 156 -0.58 2.66 -15.39
C MET A 156 0.34 1.58 -15.97
N MET A 157 1.64 1.68 -15.69
CA MET A 157 2.61 0.66 -16.09
C MET A 157 2.32 -0.69 -15.43
N LYS A 158 2.05 -0.71 -14.11
CA LYS A 158 1.75 -1.96 -13.39
C LYS A 158 0.46 -2.63 -13.86
N LEU A 159 -0.51 -1.84 -14.30
CA LEU A 159 -1.78 -2.31 -14.84
C LEU A 159 -1.69 -2.69 -16.33
N GLY A 160 -0.55 -2.48 -16.99
CA GLY A 160 -0.33 -2.82 -18.39
C GLY A 160 -0.92 -1.83 -19.39
N PHE A 161 -1.19 -0.58 -18.98
CA PHE A 161 -1.81 0.44 -19.83
C PHE A 161 -0.81 1.30 -20.63
N ILE A 162 0.49 1.03 -20.56
CA ILE A 162 1.49 1.88 -21.25
C ILE A 162 1.25 1.89 -22.76
N GLU A 163 0.98 0.75 -23.37
CA GLU A 163 0.71 0.65 -24.80
C GLU A 163 -0.58 1.40 -25.19
N ASP A 164 -1.61 1.33 -24.36
CA ASP A 164 -2.83 2.11 -24.52
C ASP A 164 -2.58 3.62 -24.44
N VAL A 165 -1.72 4.04 -23.50
CA VAL A 165 -1.29 5.44 -23.35
C VAL A 165 -0.51 5.90 -24.58
N GLU A 166 0.43 5.11 -25.10
CA GLU A 166 1.19 5.42 -26.31
C GLU A 166 0.29 5.60 -27.51
N HIS A 167 -0.72 4.75 -27.70
CA HIS A 167 -1.73 4.90 -28.75
C HIS A 167 -2.49 6.23 -28.59
N LEU A 168 -2.96 6.57 -27.38
CA LEU A 168 -3.65 7.83 -27.12
C LEU A 168 -2.75 9.04 -27.41
N LEU A 169 -1.47 8.97 -27.07
CA LEU A 169 -0.49 10.01 -27.34
C LEU A 169 -0.17 10.16 -28.84
N GLY A 170 -0.39 9.12 -29.64
CA GLY A 170 -0.29 9.18 -31.09
C GLY A 170 -1.44 9.97 -31.76
N GLU A 171 -2.61 10.07 -31.10
CA GLU A 171 -3.81 10.72 -31.64
C GLU A 171 -3.97 12.19 -31.22
N VAL A 172 -3.15 12.67 -30.29
CA VAL A 172 -3.19 14.08 -29.87
C VAL A 172 -2.26 14.96 -30.73
N ALA A 173 -2.44 16.27 -30.66
CA ALA A 173 -1.65 17.23 -31.43
C ALA A 173 -0.13 17.03 -31.20
N SER A 174 0.66 17.18 -32.27
CA SER A 174 2.13 17.05 -32.19
C SER A 174 2.79 18.17 -31.39
N ASP A 175 2.19 19.38 -31.42
CA ASP A 175 2.62 20.49 -30.58
C ASP A 175 1.77 20.54 -29.31
N ARG A 176 2.10 19.68 -28.38
CA ARG A 176 1.42 19.56 -27.09
C ARG A 176 2.34 19.85 -25.93
N GLN A 177 1.77 20.29 -24.84
CA GLN A 177 2.36 20.27 -23.51
C GLN A 177 2.03 18.93 -22.84
N PHE A 178 3.05 18.29 -22.25
CA PHE A 178 2.86 17.03 -21.54
C PHE A 178 3.29 17.15 -20.07
N LEU A 179 2.38 16.84 -19.15
CA LEU A 179 2.60 16.85 -17.72
C LEU A 179 2.53 15.40 -17.19
N LEU A 180 3.62 14.89 -16.63
CA LEU A 180 3.71 13.52 -16.11
C LEU A 180 3.86 13.54 -14.59
N PHE A 181 2.91 12.91 -13.91
CA PHE A 181 2.87 12.77 -12.46
C PHE A 181 2.99 11.30 -12.07
N SER A 182 3.93 10.99 -11.16
CA SER A 182 4.16 9.63 -10.70
C SER A 182 4.73 9.62 -9.29
N ALA A 183 4.47 8.57 -8.53
CA ALA A 183 5.14 8.38 -7.24
C ALA A 183 6.55 7.82 -7.43
N THR A 184 6.74 6.97 -8.43
CA THR A 184 8.03 6.38 -8.80
C THR A 184 8.33 6.53 -10.28
N MET A 185 9.61 6.45 -10.66
CA MET A 185 10.06 6.63 -12.05
C MET A 185 10.80 5.38 -12.56
N PRO A 186 10.07 4.25 -12.78
CA PRO A 186 10.67 3.06 -13.39
C PRO A 186 11.08 3.32 -14.84
N GLU A 187 11.99 2.51 -15.39
CA GLU A 187 12.58 2.75 -16.71
C GLU A 187 11.55 2.84 -17.85
N ARG A 188 10.43 2.10 -17.79
CA ARG A 188 9.36 2.24 -18.80
C ARG A 188 8.68 3.61 -18.75
N VAL A 189 8.45 4.17 -17.56
CA VAL A 189 7.88 5.53 -17.40
C VAL A 189 8.88 6.59 -17.88
N LYS A 190 10.18 6.43 -17.57
CA LYS A 190 11.23 7.29 -18.11
C LYS A 190 11.33 7.18 -19.63
N GLY A 191 11.17 5.98 -20.18
CA GLY A 191 11.11 5.74 -21.62
C GLY A 191 10.00 6.51 -22.29
N LEU A 192 8.78 6.48 -21.71
CA LEU A 192 7.63 7.27 -22.18
C LEU A 192 7.94 8.77 -22.14
N ALA A 193 8.49 9.27 -21.04
CA ALA A 193 8.88 10.67 -20.92
C ALA A 193 9.87 11.09 -21.99
N ARG A 194 10.94 10.30 -22.23
CA ARG A 194 11.93 10.58 -23.27
C ARG A 194 11.34 10.59 -24.69
N ALA A 195 10.37 9.72 -24.97
CA ALA A 195 9.76 9.60 -26.28
C ALA A 195 8.76 10.72 -26.60
N TYR A 196 8.05 11.23 -25.62
CA TYR A 196 6.89 12.10 -25.83
C TYR A 196 7.02 13.52 -25.26
N MET A 197 8.03 13.80 -24.42
CA MET A 197 8.23 15.12 -23.77
C MET A 197 9.38 15.91 -24.39
N LYS A 198 9.24 17.23 -24.40
CA LYS A 198 10.22 18.18 -24.95
C LYS A 198 10.93 18.91 -23.81
N ALA A 199 12.19 18.57 -23.53
CA ALA A 199 13.02 19.19 -22.48
C ALA A 199 12.24 19.42 -21.16
N PRO A 200 11.69 18.36 -20.55
CA PRO A 200 10.83 18.51 -19.39
C PRO A 200 11.57 19.10 -18.19
N GLU A 201 10.86 19.86 -17.37
CA GLU A 201 11.35 20.27 -16.06
C GLU A 201 11.11 19.14 -15.05
N ASP A 202 12.19 18.63 -14.44
CA ASP A 202 12.13 17.60 -13.43
C ASP A 202 11.89 18.19 -12.04
N ILE A 203 10.73 17.88 -11.47
CA ILE A 203 10.33 18.31 -10.13
C ILE A 203 10.24 17.08 -9.23
N VAL A 204 11.24 16.90 -8.37
CA VAL A 204 11.23 15.87 -7.37
C VAL A 204 10.83 16.48 -6.03
N ILE A 205 9.66 16.11 -5.54
CA ILE A 205 9.25 16.39 -4.18
C ILE A 205 9.65 15.15 -3.39
N LYS A 206 10.78 15.25 -2.74
CA LYS A 206 11.15 14.25 -1.74
C LYS A 206 10.05 14.32 -0.69
N GLY A 207 9.15 13.36 -0.72
CA GLY A 207 8.24 13.17 0.41
C GLY A 207 9.13 13.03 1.62
N GLU A 208 9.16 14.03 2.47
CA GLU A 208 9.62 13.84 3.81
C GLU A 208 8.80 12.67 4.33
N HIS A 209 9.39 11.82 5.11
CA HIS A 209 8.75 10.64 5.69
C HIS A 209 7.55 11.00 6.59
N GLU A 210 7.08 12.26 6.53
CA GLU A 210 5.99 12.83 7.33
C GLU A 210 4.71 12.01 7.27
N THR A 211 4.37 11.42 6.10
CA THR A 211 3.21 10.51 6.04
C THR A 211 3.44 9.20 6.77
N LEU A 212 4.68 8.74 6.88
CA LEU A 212 5.01 7.52 7.63
C LEU A 212 5.23 7.81 9.12
N GLU A 213 5.66 9.01 9.47
CA GLU A 213 5.85 9.46 10.87
C GLU A 213 4.52 9.56 11.63
N ASN A 214 3.44 9.88 10.93
CA ASN A 214 2.11 9.92 11.51
C ASN A 214 1.42 8.54 11.57
N ILE A 215 2.06 7.48 11.06
CA ILE A 215 1.50 6.13 11.06
C ILE A 215 2.28 5.24 12.01
N GLU A 216 1.63 4.84 13.11
CA GLU A 216 2.15 3.80 13.99
C GLU A 216 2.14 2.46 13.25
N GLN A 217 3.29 1.78 13.20
CA GLN A 217 3.46 0.56 12.43
C GLN A 217 3.74 -0.62 13.35
N GLU A 218 2.85 -1.60 13.31
CA GLU A 218 2.90 -2.81 14.15
C GLU A 218 3.06 -4.06 13.28
N ILE A 219 3.89 -5.00 13.72
CA ILE A 219 4.00 -6.33 13.12
C ILE A 219 3.45 -7.36 14.11
N ILE A 220 2.59 -8.22 13.61
CA ILE A 220 2.04 -9.34 14.38
C ILE A 220 2.42 -10.64 13.70
N ASP A 221 3.18 -11.50 14.42
CA ASP A 221 3.43 -12.84 13.96
C ASP A 221 2.16 -13.69 14.12
N THR A 222 1.77 -14.34 13.05
CA THR A 222 0.58 -15.21 13.06
C THR A 222 0.79 -16.42 12.15
N ARG A 223 0.00 -17.47 12.36
CA ARG A 223 -0.06 -18.63 11.49
C ARG A 223 -1.27 -18.50 10.58
N GLU A 224 -1.25 -19.17 9.46
CA GLU A 224 -2.35 -19.13 8.49
C GLU A 224 -3.68 -19.56 9.12
N GLU A 225 -3.64 -20.57 10.01
CA GLU A 225 -4.82 -21.13 10.67
C GLU A 225 -5.44 -20.18 11.70
N THR A 226 -4.63 -19.33 12.35
CA THR A 226 -5.06 -18.39 13.40
C THR A 226 -5.23 -16.95 12.92
N LYS A 227 -4.93 -16.70 11.66
CA LYS A 227 -4.84 -15.34 11.09
C LYS A 227 -6.16 -14.56 11.18
N LEU A 228 -7.28 -15.26 10.99
CA LEU A 228 -8.60 -14.65 11.10
C LEU A 228 -8.93 -14.28 12.56
N ASP A 229 -8.60 -15.16 13.51
CA ASP A 229 -8.84 -14.90 14.94
C ASP A 229 -7.94 -13.74 15.40
N THR A 230 -6.67 -13.71 14.94
CA THR A 230 -5.77 -12.59 15.16
C THR A 230 -6.36 -11.27 14.61
N LEU A 231 -7.00 -11.29 13.43
CA LEU A 231 -7.67 -10.12 12.88
C LEU A 231 -8.81 -9.64 13.77
N CYS A 232 -9.65 -10.55 14.26
CA CYS A 232 -10.73 -10.21 15.19
C CYS A 232 -10.19 -9.63 16.51
N ASP A 233 -9.11 -10.20 17.06
CA ASP A 233 -8.46 -9.69 18.27
C ASP A 233 -7.90 -8.27 18.06
N VAL A 234 -7.32 -8.01 16.91
CA VAL A 234 -6.83 -6.68 16.51
C VAL A 234 -7.99 -5.69 16.42
N ILE A 235 -9.06 -6.02 15.71
CA ILE A 235 -10.24 -5.15 15.58
C ILE A 235 -10.84 -4.86 16.95
N ASN A 236 -11.01 -5.87 17.80
CA ASN A 236 -11.58 -5.72 19.12
C ASN A 236 -10.71 -4.92 20.09
N ARG A 237 -9.38 -4.99 19.94
CA ARG A 237 -8.43 -4.26 20.77
C ARG A 237 -8.33 -2.80 20.36
N HIS A 238 -8.22 -2.52 19.07
CA HIS A 238 -8.00 -1.18 18.55
C HIS A 238 -9.30 -0.39 18.35
N GLN A 239 -10.46 -1.05 18.24
CA GLN A 239 -11.75 -0.42 18.00
C GLN A 239 -11.71 0.64 16.88
N PRO A 240 -11.27 0.28 15.66
CA PRO A 240 -11.05 1.24 14.58
C PRO A 240 -12.34 1.98 14.22
N TYR A 241 -12.27 3.27 13.95
CA TYR A 241 -13.39 4.00 13.38
C TYR A 241 -13.69 3.47 11.97
N LEU A 242 -12.70 3.48 11.09
CA LEU A 242 -12.73 2.79 9.81
C LEU A 242 -11.44 2.00 9.63
N ALA A 243 -11.56 0.74 9.19
CA ALA A 243 -10.41 -0.12 8.90
C ALA A 243 -10.42 -0.62 7.45
N MET A 244 -9.25 -0.58 6.81
CA MET A 244 -9.03 -1.25 5.53
C MET A 244 -8.17 -2.51 5.75
N VAL A 245 -8.66 -3.65 5.28
CA VAL A 245 -7.97 -4.95 5.36
C VAL A 245 -7.52 -5.38 3.97
N PHE A 246 -6.21 -5.54 3.76
CA PHE A 246 -5.65 -5.87 2.46
C PHE A 246 -5.34 -7.35 2.31
N CYS A 247 -5.90 -7.96 1.25
CA CYS A 247 -5.64 -9.33 0.84
C CYS A 247 -5.10 -9.39 -0.59
N HIS A 248 -4.29 -10.44 -0.90
CA HIS A 248 -3.66 -10.58 -2.21
C HIS A 248 -4.64 -10.93 -3.32
N THR A 249 -5.66 -11.74 -3.02
CA THR A 249 -6.57 -12.28 -4.02
C THR A 249 -8.02 -11.98 -3.69
N LYS A 250 -8.86 -11.86 -4.72
CA LYS A 250 -10.31 -11.69 -4.57
C LYS A 250 -10.98 -12.84 -3.83
N ALA A 251 -10.51 -14.07 -4.01
CA ALA A 251 -11.02 -15.23 -3.26
C ALA A 251 -10.74 -15.09 -1.75
N ARG A 252 -9.54 -14.61 -1.38
CA ARG A 252 -9.19 -14.34 0.02
C ARG A 252 -10.00 -13.17 0.58
N VAL A 253 -10.22 -12.10 -0.19
CA VAL A 253 -11.08 -10.98 0.18
C VAL A 253 -12.47 -11.51 0.54
N HIS A 254 -13.09 -12.29 -0.34
CA HIS A 254 -14.41 -12.89 -0.11
C HIS A 254 -14.43 -13.77 1.15
N GLN A 255 -13.45 -14.67 1.30
CA GLN A 255 -13.33 -15.55 2.46
C GLN A 255 -13.28 -14.78 3.78
N VAL A 256 -12.41 -13.76 3.85
CA VAL A 256 -12.24 -12.93 5.07
C VAL A 256 -13.50 -12.11 5.34
N THR A 257 -14.12 -11.53 4.32
CA THR A 257 -15.37 -10.77 4.45
C THR A 257 -16.50 -11.63 5.00
N MET A 258 -16.73 -12.81 4.42
CA MET A 258 -17.78 -13.73 4.89
C MET A 258 -17.54 -14.18 6.32
N ALA A 259 -16.30 -14.47 6.68
CA ALA A 259 -15.96 -14.92 8.03
C ALA A 259 -16.11 -13.80 9.09
N LEU A 260 -15.80 -12.55 8.74
CA LEU A 260 -16.04 -11.39 9.61
C LEU A 260 -17.55 -11.08 9.73
N ALA A 261 -18.29 -11.13 8.61
CA ALA A 261 -19.74 -10.92 8.60
C ALA A 261 -20.47 -11.96 9.46
N ALA A 262 -20.08 -13.23 9.39
CA ALA A 262 -20.61 -14.31 10.23
C ALA A 262 -20.37 -14.08 11.75
N ARG A 263 -19.36 -13.29 12.09
CA ARG A 263 -19.04 -12.88 13.48
C ARG A 263 -19.68 -11.55 13.89
N GLY A 264 -20.55 -10.97 13.03
CA GLY A 264 -21.31 -9.77 13.32
C GLY A 264 -20.60 -8.44 13.05
N TYR A 265 -19.45 -8.43 12.39
CA TYR A 265 -18.78 -7.18 12.02
C TYR A 265 -19.48 -6.46 10.86
N LEU A 266 -19.48 -5.14 10.87
CA LEU A 266 -19.97 -4.30 9.77
C LEU A 266 -18.89 -4.24 8.67
N VAL A 267 -18.88 -5.22 7.79
CA VAL A 267 -17.86 -5.45 6.78
C VAL A 267 -18.46 -5.58 5.39
N ASP A 268 -17.68 -5.20 4.38
CA ASP A 268 -17.98 -5.47 2.96
C ASP A 268 -16.66 -5.63 2.18
N GLU A 269 -16.75 -6.12 0.94
CA GLU A 269 -15.61 -6.44 0.09
C GLU A 269 -15.42 -5.45 -1.05
N LEU A 270 -14.16 -5.31 -1.50
CA LEU A 270 -13.83 -4.48 -2.65
C LEU A 270 -12.77 -5.16 -3.54
N HIS A 271 -13.19 -5.64 -4.70
CA HIS A 271 -12.32 -6.32 -5.68
C HIS A 271 -12.84 -6.15 -7.11
N GLY A 272 -12.05 -6.65 -8.07
CA GLY A 272 -12.29 -6.43 -9.49
C GLY A 272 -13.58 -7.04 -10.07
N ASP A 273 -14.18 -8.03 -9.40
CA ASP A 273 -15.39 -8.70 -9.90
C ASP A 273 -16.67 -7.95 -9.53
N LEU A 274 -16.61 -6.96 -8.65
CA LEU A 274 -17.75 -6.12 -8.33
C LEU A 274 -18.16 -5.26 -9.53
N THR A 275 -19.46 -5.23 -9.82
CA THR A 275 -20.00 -4.27 -10.77
C THR A 275 -19.75 -2.83 -10.28
N GLN A 276 -19.76 -1.86 -11.20
CA GLN A 276 -19.55 -0.45 -10.84
C GLN A 276 -20.61 0.08 -9.85
N VAL A 277 -21.83 -0.43 -9.93
CA VAL A 277 -22.94 -0.07 -9.02
C VAL A 277 -22.64 -0.60 -7.62
N GLN A 278 -22.29 -1.89 -7.48
CA GLN A 278 -21.92 -2.51 -6.20
C GLN A 278 -20.72 -1.78 -5.58
N ARG A 279 -19.67 -1.56 -6.37
CA ARG A 279 -18.47 -0.86 -5.94
C ARG A 279 -18.78 0.55 -5.39
N SER A 280 -19.60 1.32 -6.12
CA SER A 280 -20.01 2.65 -5.68
C SER A 280 -20.83 2.62 -4.40
N LEU A 281 -21.70 1.62 -4.24
CA LEU A 281 -22.52 1.43 -3.05
C LEU A 281 -21.65 1.10 -1.83
N VAL A 282 -20.73 0.14 -1.96
CA VAL A 282 -19.79 -0.25 -0.90
C VAL A 282 -18.96 0.95 -0.45
N LEU A 283 -18.35 1.67 -1.39
CA LEU A 283 -17.55 2.85 -1.08
C LEU A 283 -18.37 3.96 -0.43
N LYS A 284 -19.62 4.17 -0.85
CA LYS A 284 -20.51 5.14 -0.20
C LYS A 284 -20.82 4.73 1.24
N ARG A 285 -21.15 3.45 1.48
CA ARG A 285 -21.42 2.92 2.83
C ARG A 285 -20.19 3.05 3.73
N PHE A 286 -18.99 2.78 3.21
CA PHE A 286 -17.74 2.90 3.96
C PHE A 286 -17.42 4.35 4.29
N ARG A 287 -17.49 5.29 3.33
CA ARG A 287 -17.28 6.73 3.56
C ARG A 287 -18.26 7.35 4.57
N THR A 288 -19.46 6.80 4.67
CA THR A 288 -20.49 7.27 5.62
C THR A 288 -20.50 6.48 6.92
N ALA A 289 -19.44 5.70 7.20
CA ALA A 289 -19.29 4.86 8.38
C ALA A 289 -20.46 3.88 8.63
N LYS A 290 -21.23 3.54 7.60
CA LYS A 290 -22.23 2.46 7.65
C LYS A 290 -21.58 1.07 7.54
N LEU A 291 -20.30 1.02 7.18
CA LEU A 291 -19.40 -0.11 7.26
C LEU A 291 -18.19 0.34 8.07
N GLN A 292 -17.71 -0.51 8.95
CA GLN A 292 -16.52 -0.27 9.75
C GLN A 292 -15.27 -0.83 9.07
N ILE A 293 -15.42 -1.95 8.36
CA ILE A 293 -14.31 -2.70 7.78
C ILE A 293 -14.53 -2.85 6.27
N LEU A 294 -13.50 -2.52 5.51
CA LEU A 294 -13.44 -2.75 4.08
C LEU A 294 -12.31 -3.73 3.76
N VAL A 295 -12.65 -4.94 3.31
CA VAL A 295 -11.66 -5.92 2.86
C VAL A 295 -11.41 -5.75 1.37
N ALA A 296 -10.16 -5.54 0.95
CA ALA A 296 -9.87 -5.16 -0.42
C ALA A 296 -8.61 -5.82 -1.00
N THR A 297 -8.58 -5.93 -2.33
CA THR A 297 -7.33 -6.18 -3.06
C THR A 297 -6.60 -4.86 -3.32
N ASP A 298 -5.26 -4.91 -3.51
CA ASP A 298 -4.45 -3.74 -3.85
C ASP A 298 -5.02 -2.96 -5.04
N ILE A 299 -5.30 -3.64 -6.14
CA ILE A 299 -5.78 -3.03 -7.38
C ILE A 299 -7.11 -2.30 -7.15
N ALA A 300 -8.00 -2.89 -6.37
CA ALA A 300 -9.31 -2.31 -6.13
C ALA A 300 -9.27 -1.13 -5.15
N ALA A 301 -8.32 -1.10 -4.24
CA ALA A 301 -8.16 -0.04 -3.24
C ALA A 301 -7.28 1.14 -3.71
N ARG A 302 -6.59 0.98 -4.84
CA ARG A 302 -5.73 2.04 -5.40
C ARG A 302 -6.56 3.23 -5.86
N GLY A 303 -5.97 4.42 -5.74
CA GLY A 303 -6.64 5.66 -6.10
C GLY A 303 -7.83 6.02 -5.20
N LEU A 304 -8.16 5.22 -4.18
CA LEU A 304 -9.21 5.58 -3.23
C LEU A 304 -8.73 6.68 -2.29
N ASP A 305 -9.46 7.77 -2.32
CA ASP A 305 -9.35 8.81 -1.31
C ASP A 305 -10.54 8.69 -0.37
N ILE A 306 -10.27 8.17 0.83
CA ILE A 306 -11.28 7.96 1.88
C ILE A 306 -10.72 8.58 3.15
N GLU A 307 -11.41 9.60 3.61
CA GLU A 307 -11.12 10.25 4.89
C GLU A 307 -11.59 9.37 6.05
N GLY A 308 -10.96 9.53 7.20
CA GLY A 308 -11.35 8.84 8.43
C GLY A 308 -10.93 7.37 8.54
N VAL A 309 -10.10 6.86 7.62
CA VAL A 309 -9.48 5.53 7.77
C VAL A 309 -8.42 5.63 8.87
N THR A 310 -8.74 5.07 10.04
CA THR A 310 -7.85 5.09 11.19
C THR A 310 -6.87 3.91 11.19
N HIS A 311 -7.26 2.77 10.61
CA HIS A 311 -6.46 1.56 10.63
C HIS A 311 -6.32 0.92 9.26
N VAL A 312 -5.11 0.47 8.96
CA VAL A 312 -4.81 -0.40 7.81
C VAL A 312 -4.25 -1.71 8.31
N VAL A 313 -4.88 -2.82 7.93
CA VAL A 313 -4.38 -4.15 8.25
C VAL A 313 -3.90 -4.85 6.98
N ASN A 314 -2.62 -5.10 6.88
CA ASN A 314 -2.05 -5.96 5.86
C ASN A 314 -2.27 -7.42 6.27
N TYR A 315 -3.47 -7.96 6.00
CA TYR A 315 -3.81 -9.37 6.26
C TYR A 315 -2.87 -10.30 5.49
N ASP A 316 -2.57 -9.96 4.24
CA ASP A 316 -1.47 -10.56 3.49
C ASP A 316 -0.34 -9.54 3.32
N ILE A 317 0.90 -9.92 3.66
CA ILE A 317 2.07 -9.04 3.57
C ILE A 317 2.21 -8.46 2.16
N PRO A 318 2.43 -7.14 1.98
CA PRO A 318 2.61 -6.54 0.65
C PRO A 318 3.77 -7.18 -0.13
N ARG A 319 3.68 -7.20 -1.45
CA ARG A 319 4.69 -7.83 -2.30
C ARG A 319 6.03 -7.10 -2.29
N ASP A 320 6.01 -5.79 -2.14
CA ASP A 320 7.16 -4.90 -2.17
C ASP A 320 6.93 -3.66 -1.29
N THR A 321 7.96 -2.84 -1.14
CA THR A 321 7.96 -1.60 -0.36
C THR A 321 6.93 -0.60 -0.87
N GLU A 322 6.75 -0.50 -2.18
CA GLU A 322 5.83 0.45 -2.79
C GLU A 322 4.38 0.09 -2.50
N ALA A 323 4.02 -1.20 -2.66
CA ALA A 323 2.71 -1.70 -2.27
C ALA A 323 2.44 -1.47 -0.78
N TYR A 324 3.46 -1.65 0.07
CA TYR A 324 3.36 -1.36 1.50
C TYR A 324 3.02 0.11 1.75
N ILE A 325 3.79 1.03 1.19
CA ILE A 325 3.57 2.48 1.34
C ILE A 325 2.19 2.89 0.80
N HIS A 326 1.79 2.38 -0.34
CA HIS A 326 0.46 2.66 -0.92
C HIS A 326 -0.70 2.18 -0.06
N ARG A 327 -0.54 1.03 0.64
CA ARG A 327 -1.57 0.52 1.55
C ARG A 327 -1.63 1.35 2.82
N ILE A 328 -0.50 1.53 3.52
CA ILE A 328 -0.49 2.25 4.80
C ILE A 328 -0.83 3.73 4.62
N GLY A 329 -0.48 4.33 3.48
CA GLY A 329 -0.90 5.68 3.11
C GLY A 329 -2.41 5.86 2.87
N ARG A 330 -3.24 4.84 3.16
CA ARG A 330 -4.70 5.02 3.26
C ARG A 330 -5.11 5.58 4.61
N THR A 331 -4.27 5.49 5.63
CA THR A 331 -4.43 6.14 6.94
C THR A 331 -3.37 7.24 7.14
N GLY A 332 -3.42 7.97 8.24
CA GLY A 332 -2.44 9.02 8.56
C GLY A 332 -2.48 10.23 7.62
N ARG A 333 -3.62 10.56 7.03
CA ARG A 333 -3.78 11.65 6.07
C ARG A 333 -4.15 12.96 6.76
N ALA A 334 -3.85 14.08 6.10
CA ALA A 334 -4.18 15.43 6.55
C ALA A 334 -3.69 15.77 7.97
N GLY A 335 -2.54 15.19 8.39
CA GLY A 335 -1.97 15.42 9.72
C GLY A 335 -2.57 14.56 10.84
N GLU A 336 -3.55 13.71 10.52
CA GLU A 336 -4.14 12.76 11.45
C GLU A 336 -3.20 11.58 11.74
N LYS A 337 -3.32 10.98 12.92
CA LYS A 337 -2.58 9.76 13.26
C LYS A 337 -3.28 8.54 12.70
N GLY A 338 -2.49 7.57 12.23
CA GLY A 338 -2.98 6.30 11.71
C GLY A 338 -2.26 5.12 12.32
N VAL A 339 -2.85 3.93 12.20
CA VAL A 339 -2.24 2.67 12.64
C VAL A 339 -2.18 1.70 11.45
N ALA A 340 -1.00 1.12 11.21
CA ALA A 340 -0.78 0.12 10.17
C ALA A 340 -0.29 -1.18 10.81
N ILE A 341 -1.03 -2.26 10.66
CA ILE A 341 -0.74 -3.55 11.26
C ILE A 341 -0.43 -4.55 10.14
N THR A 342 0.69 -5.25 10.24
CA THR A 342 1.10 -6.22 9.22
C THR A 342 1.22 -7.61 9.82
N PHE A 343 0.44 -8.55 9.28
CA PHE A 343 0.52 -9.96 9.64
C PHE A 343 1.64 -10.65 8.88
N VAL A 344 2.48 -11.36 9.62
CA VAL A 344 3.65 -12.05 9.08
C VAL A 344 3.72 -13.47 9.65
N ASN A 345 4.06 -14.44 8.81
CA ASN A 345 4.42 -15.77 9.25
C ASN A 345 5.95 -15.98 9.14
N ALA A 346 6.46 -17.06 9.72
CA ALA A 346 7.89 -17.35 9.76
C ALA A 346 8.58 -17.34 8.37
N ARG A 347 7.87 -17.68 7.28
CA ARG A 347 8.42 -17.74 5.92
C ARG A 347 8.49 -16.36 5.26
N GLN A 348 7.79 -15.38 5.78
CA GLN A 348 7.64 -14.04 5.18
C GLN A 348 8.63 -13.01 5.74
N TYR A 349 9.48 -13.35 6.73
CA TYR A 349 10.44 -12.42 7.31
C TYR A 349 11.47 -11.87 6.32
N THR A 350 11.86 -12.66 5.32
CA THR A 350 12.76 -12.15 4.26
C THR A 350 12.11 -11.03 3.45
N GLN A 351 10.81 -11.17 3.16
CA GLN A 351 10.02 -10.14 2.48
C GLN A 351 9.83 -8.91 3.36
N LEU A 352 9.53 -9.11 4.65
CA LEU A 352 9.43 -8.03 5.62
C LEU A 352 10.72 -7.21 5.70
N ARG A 353 11.88 -7.85 5.81
CA ARG A 353 13.18 -7.15 5.85
C ARG A 353 13.45 -6.32 4.60
N ARG A 354 13.01 -6.79 3.42
CA ARG A 354 13.10 -6.01 2.18
C ARG A 354 12.22 -4.76 2.24
N ILE A 355 11.02 -4.87 2.77
CA ILE A 355 10.11 -3.74 2.97
C ILE A 355 10.72 -2.75 3.98
N GLU A 356 11.19 -3.23 5.14
CA GLU A 356 11.84 -2.41 6.17
C GLU A 356 13.05 -1.64 5.62
N ALA A 357 13.92 -2.33 4.86
CA ALA A 357 15.07 -1.69 4.22
C ALA A 357 14.65 -0.59 3.23
N GLY A 358 13.56 -0.83 2.48
CA GLY A 358 13.07 0.14 1.50
C GLY A 358 12.46 1.39 2.12
N ILE A 359 11.82 1.29 3.26
CA ILE A 359 11.21 2.44 3.95
C ILE A 359 12.15 3.12 4.96
N LYS A 360 13.31 2.51 5.27
CA LYS A 360 14.26 3.00 6.27
C LYS A 360 13.63 3.30 7.64
N ALA A 361 12.53 2.64 7.94
CA ALA A 361 11.82 2.78 9.20
C ALA A 361 11.94 1.48 10.01
N ARG A 362 11.98 1.62 11.32
CA ARG A 362 11.79 0.48 12.21
C ARG A 362 10.30 0.22 12.34
N ILE A 363 9.88 -0.96 11.92
CA ILE A 363 8.53 -1.43 12.21
C ILE A 363 8.57 -2.06 13.61
N GLU A 364 7.81 -1.52 14.55
CA GLU A 364 7.75 -2.07 15.92
C GLU A 364 7.13 -3.47 15.91
N LYS A 365 7.78 -4.37 16.62
CA LYS A 365 7.27 -5.75 16.79
C LYS A 365 6.45 -5.79 18.07
N ALA A 366 5.16 -5.92 17.95
CA ALA A 366 4.26 -6.17 19.09
C ALA A 366 4.53 -7.52 19.81
N HIS A 367 5.57 -8.26 19.37
CA HIS A 367 5.82 -9.63 19.80
C HIS A 367 6.47 -9.77 21.16
N ALA A 368 7.25 -8.79 21.62
CA ALA A 368 8.01 -8.93 22.88
C ALA A 368 7.11 -9.10 24.11
N GLU A 369 5.93 -8.48 24.11
CA GLU A 369 4.99 -8.59 25.22
C GLU A 369 4.20 -9.90 25.22
N ARG A 370 3.77 -10.39 24.05
CA ARG A 370 3.03 -11.66 23.97
C ARG A 370 3.90 -12.87 24.28
N HIS A 371 5.16 -12.87 23.83
CA HIS A 371 6.10 -13.93 24.20
C HIS A 371 6.36 -13.93 25.71
N ARG A 372 6.59 -12.77 26.32
CA ARG A 372 6.70 -12.66 27.79
C ARG A 372 5.45 -13.12 28.51
N GLN A 373 4.27 -12.66 28.07
CA GLN A 373 3.01 -13.07 28.68
C GLN A 373 2.72 -14.56 28.49
N HIS A 374 3.09 -15.13 27.35
CA HIS A 374 2.95 -16.57 27.12
C HIS A 374 3.96 -17.39 27.92
N GLU A 375 5.21 -16.94 28.01
CA GLU A 375 6.23 -17.55 28.87
C GLU A 375 5.89 -17.42 30.35
N GLU A 376 5.40 -16.25 30.78
CA GLU A 376 4.92 -16.07 32.16
C GLU A 376 3.69 -16.93 32.47
N LYS A 377 2.76 -17.06 31.54
CA LYS A 377 1.61 -17.96 31.68
C LYS A 377 2.03 -19.42 31.74
N GLN A 378 2.95 -19.85 30.88
CA GLN A 378 3.52 -21.19 30.92
C GLN A 378 4.35 -21.43 32.18
N ALA A 379 5.11 -20.45 32.65
CA ALA A 379 5.85 -20.56 33.91
C ALA A 379 4.92 -20.65 35.12
N LYS A 380 3.82 -19.91 35.16
CA LYS A 380 2.80 -20.00 36.20
C LYS A 380 2.10 -21.37 36.20
N ILE A 381 1.73 -21.88 35.03
CA ILE A 381 1.13 -23.21 34.88
C ILE A 381 2.12 -24.30 35.33
N LYS A 382 3.40 -24.24 34.92
CA LYS A 382 4.43 -25.19 35.37
C LYS A 382 4.69 -25.08 36.86
N ALA A 383 4.68 -23.89 37.45
CA ALA A 383 4.83 -23.70 38.89
C ALA A 383 3.65 -24.27 39.66
N GLN A 384 2.44 -24.09 39.15
CA GLN A 384 1.19 -24.62 39.75
C GLN A 384 1.16 -26.16 39.72
N ILE A 385 1.51 -26.76 38.56
CA ILE A 385 1.64 -28.22 38.41
C ILE A 385 2.75 -28.77 39.33
N ALA A 386 3.87 -28.06 39.47
CA ALA A 386 4.95 -28.47 40.38
C ALA A 386 4.53 -28.37 41.86
N GLN A 387 3.72 -27.38 42.20
CA GLN A 387 3.15 -27.21 43.55
C GLN A 387 2.13 -28.28 43.89
N GLU A 388 1.26 -28.62 42.95
CA GLU A 388 0.29 -29.72 43.07
C GLU A 388 0.98 -31.08 43.18
N ARG A 389 2.01 -31.35 42.39
CA ARG A 389 2.84 -32.57 42.50
C ARG A 389 3.58 -32.66 43.81
N ARG A 390 4.03 -31.55 44.42
CA ARG A 390 4.62 -31.51 45.75
C ARG A 390 3.59 -31.75 46.85
N ALA A 391 2.37 -31.25 46.70
CA ALA A 391 1.27 -31.46 47.64
C ALA A 391 0.75 -32.90 47.62
N GLN A 392 0.86 -33.60 46.50
CA GLN A 392 0.44 -35.01 46.33
C GLN A 392 1.52 -36.03 46.69
N GLN A 393 2.75 -35.62 47.07
CA GLN A 393 3.75 -36.55 47.56
C GLN A 393 3.43 -36.91 49.03
N PRO A 394 3.18 -38.22 49.36
CA PRO A 394 2.92 -38.63 50.73
C PRO A 394 4.16 -38.33 51.59
N ALA A 395 3.92 -37.70 52.74
CA ALA A 395 4.95 -37.37 53.72
C ALA A 395 5.77 -38.61 54.02
N LYS A 396 7.05 -38.61 53.71
CA LYS A 396 7.97 -39.67 54.17
C LYS A 396 7.96 -39.67 55.69
N LYS A 397 7.37 -40.72 56.27
CA LYS A 397 7.42 -40.98 57.73
C LYS A 397 8.87 -40.95 58.18
N PRO A 398 9.20 -40.29 59.30
CA PRO A 398 10.55 -40.34 59.87
C PRO A 398 10.81 -41.77 60.36
N LEU A 399 11.88 -42.38 59.88
CA LEU A 399 12.38 -43.64 60.41
C LEU A 399 12.76 -43.47 61.89
N SER A 400 12.02 -44.16 62.76
CA SER A 400 12.26 -44.15 64.20
C SER A 400 13.63 -44.74 64.51
N LYS A 401 14.39 -43.99 65.32
CA LYS A 401 15.57 -44.47 66.00
C LYS A 401 15.15 -45.49 67.07
N TYR A 402 15.24 -46.74 66.78
CA TYR A 402 15.30 -47.76 67.83
C TYR A 402 15.97 -49.02 67.22
N ALA A 403 17.18 -49.28 67.65
CA ALA A 403 17.62 -50.59 68.10
C ALA A 403 19.11 -50.55 68.41
N ASN A 404 19.35 -50.56 69.66
CA ASN A 404 20.66 -50.80 70.27
C ASN A 404 20.82 -52.26 70.56
N ARG A 405 22.06 -52.77 70.48
CA ARG A 405 22.73 -53.84 71.26
C ARG A 405 22.94 -55.20 70.63
N LYS A 406 24.25 -55.52 70.77
CA LYS A 406 24.93 -56.86 70.89
C LYS A 406 25.18 -57.56 69.59
N GLY A 407 26.35 -58.03 69.31
CA GLY A 407 27.62 -58.18 69.97
C GLY A 407 28.55 -59.01 69.10
N ALA A 408 29.78 -58.76 69.30
CA ALA A 408 30.92 -59.66 69.27
C ALA A 408 31.35 -60.37 67.95
N ASP A 409 32.61 -60.09 67.66
CA ASP A 409 33.75 -60.96 67.26
C ASP A 409 33.72 -61.70 65.89
N HIS A 410 34.63 -61.40 65.06
CA HIS A 410 35.94 -62.06 64.83
C HIS A 410 36.56 -61.53 63.48
N LYS A 411 37.80 -61.07 63.67
CA LYS A 411 38.97 -61.34 62.81
C LYS A 411 38.80 -61.58 61.32
N GLY A 412 39.35 -60.83 60.43
CA GLY A 412 40.77 -60.70 60.23
C GLY A 412 41.07 -60.74 58.73
N TYR A 413 42.07 -60.09 58.34
CA TYR A 413 42.96 -60.35 57.22
C TYR A 413 42.83 -59.44 55.94
N ASN A 414 43.71 -58.53 55.92
CA ASN A 414 44.76 -58.18 54.92
C ASN A 414 44.47 -58.29 53.43
N GLY A 415 44.91 -57.19 52.81
CA GLY A 415 45.57 -57.19 51.52
C GLY A 415 45.29 -55.96 50.63
N ARG A 416 46.07 -54.93 50.86
CA ARG A 416 47.03 -54.34 49.89
C ARG A 416 46.62 -54.51 48.43
N SER A 417 46.69 -53.61 47.59
CA SER A 417 47.52 -52.46 47.34
C SER A 417 47.37 -51.93 45.88
N ARG A 418 47.69 -50.67 45.73
CA ARG A 418 48.32 -49.98 44.58
C ARG A 418 47.45 -49.58 43.42
N ARG A 419 47.37 -48.27 43.26
CA ARG A 419 48.20 -47.37 42.43
C ARG A 419 48.15 -47.75 40.95
N ALA A 420 47.97 -46.94 39.99
CA ALA A 420 48.45 -45.62 39.69
C ALA A 420 47.83 -45.19 38.32
N SER A 421 47.52 -43.97 38.20
CA SER A 421 48.23 -42.99 37.35
C SER A 421 48.04 -43.09 35.84
N SER A 422 47.43 -42.09 35.28
CA SER A 422 48.06 -41.08 34.43
C SER A 422 48.04 -41.36 32.93
N VAL A 423 47.59 -40.42 32.22
CA VAL A 423 48.33 -39.46 31.38
C VAL A 423 48.13 -39.65 29.87
N HIS A 424 47.72 -38.56 29.30
CA HIS A 424 48.09 -37.98 27.96
C HIS A 424 47.80 -38.74 26.65
N GLY A 425 47.26 -38.00 25.74
CA GLY A 425 47.94 -37.34 24.60
C GLY A 425 47.03 -37.39 23.38
N ARG A 426 46.64 -36.27 22.91
CA ARG A 426 47.17 -35.54 21.75
C ARG A 426 47.44 -36.34 20.47
N THR A 427 46.85 -35.91 19.47
CA THR A 427 47.37 -35.32 18.21
C THR A 427 46.80 -35.96 16.93
N LYS A 428 46.22 -35.11 16.14
CA LYS A 428 46.64 -34.65 14.79
C LYS A 428 46.58 -35.73 13.67
N GLN A 429 45.91 -35.37 12.65
CA GLN A 429 46.30 -34.76 11.38
C GLN A 429 45.89 -35.55 10.14
N LYS A 430 45.34 -34.80 9.19
CA LYS A 430 45.61 -34.75 7.74
C LYS A 430 45.36 -36.05 6.95
N SER A 431 44.84 -36.00 5.80
CA SER A 431 45.00 -35.34 4.50
C SER A 431 44.23 -36.16 3.48
N ASN A 432 43.60 -35.65 2.57
CA ASN A 432 43.97 -35.07 1.29
C ASN A 432 43.74 -36.02 0.10
N VAL A 433 43.36 -35.39 -1.02
CA VAL A 433 43.51 -35.85 -2.42
C VAL A 433 42.41 -36.79 -2.93
N GLY A 434 41.70 -36.60 -3.97
CA GLY A 434 41.83 -35.75 -5.14
C GLY A 434 41.26 -36.50 -6.33
N HIS A 435 41.03 -35.77 -7.37
CA HIS A 435 40.86 -36.16 -8.78
C HIS A 435 39.44 -36.42 -9.29
N ARG A 436 38.98 -35.49 -10.14
CA ARG A 436 39.08 -35.41 -11.64
C ARG A 436 38.38 -36.55 -12.36
N SER A 437 37.42 -36.26 -13.17
CA SER A 437 37.42 -35.89 -14.59
C SER A 437 36.01 -36.11 -15.16
N LYS A 438 35.45 -35.17 -15.83
CA LYS A 438 35.47 -34.88 -17.27
C LYS A 438 34.53 -35.72 -18.15
N ILE A 439 33.88 -35.00 -19.03
CA ILE A 439 33.37 -35.35 -20.37
C ILE A 439 31.92 -35.86 -20.35
N GLY A 440 30.97 -35.34 -21.04
CA GLY A 440 30.87 -34.54 -22.24
C GLY A 440 29.60 -34.90 -22.98
N GLY A 441 29.10 -34.00 -23.73
CA GLY A 441 28.42 -34.31 -24.98
C GLY A 441 26.90 -34.14 -25.04
N ARG A 442 26.43 -33.01 -25.49
CA ARG A 442 25.79 -32.70 -26.80
C ARG A 442 24.50 -33.43 -27.19
N ARG A 443 23.57 -32.55 -27.58
CA ARG A 443 22.51 -32.66 -28.65
C ARG A 443 21.27 -33.53 -28.30
N LYS A 444 20.12 -32.94 -28.35
CA LYS A 444 19.40 -32.32 -29.46
C LYS A 444 18.49 -31.19 -28.90
#